data_20594b4d8f2d9949a0cf43d67d298b58
#
_entry.id   20594b4d8f2d9949a0cf43d67d298b58
#
_cell.length_a   1.000
_cell.length_b   1.000
_cell.length_c   1.000
_cell.angle_alpha   90.00
_cell.angle_beta   90.00
_cell.angle_gamma   90.00
#
_symmetry.space_group_name_H-M   'P 1'
#
loop_
_entity.id
_entity.type
_entity.pdbx_description
1 polymer ?
#
loop_
_entity_poly.entity_id
_entity_poly.type
_entity_poly.pdbx_seq_one_letter_code
_entity_poly.pdbx_strand_id
1 'polypeptide(L)'
;MSSFIKTVLIVGLGSIGRRHVGIIQSIFPKINIIVLRHKKYNSNDIKALGLYKCTTSVDEAIEFNPQAAIISNPPSKHIEIAKKLANKGINLLIEKPISNSSEGVQELIDICYQNKVILMTGYNMRFFPSLIEFKKQIHCKKIGKIYSIRSEIGQYLPNWRPESDYRCGVSAQQKLGGGALLELSHEIDYLSWIFGGISWVKSHVSKQSDLEVDVEDSAQVILGFKEVEGAVLTASLNIDFIRHDTTRKCFAIGEKGTLLWDGIKGQVEFFEKSSTHWEVLFSSSPDRDFTYTEEIKSFFSSVDTNKKPYISGEDGLKA
;
A
#
# COMPACT_ATOMS: atom_id res chain seq x y z
N MET A 1 -3.43 21.86 17.42
CA MET A 1 -4.84 21.43 17.58
C MET A 1 -4.81 20.09 18.30
N SER A 2 -5.64 19.87 19.34
CA SER A 2 -5.75 18.56 19.96
C SER A 2 -6.47 17.63 18.98
N SER A 3 -5.85 16.51 18.60
CA SER A 3 -6.51 15.49 17.76
C SER A 3 -7.75 14.95 18.45
N PHE A 4 -8.82 14.71 17.70
CA PHE A 4 -10.01 14.00 18.18
C PHE A 4 -9.67 12.56 18.57
N ILE A 5 -8.63 11.96 17.93
CA ILE A 5 -8.20 10.59 18.17
C ILE A 5 -7.44 10.50 19.49
N LYS A 6 -8.01 9.77 20.45
CA LYS A 6 -7.39 9.46 21.77
C LYS A 6 -6.98 8.00 21.88
N THR A 7 -7.67 7.13 21.16
CA THR A 7 -7.46 5.68 21.21
C THR A 7 -7.48 5.12 19.80
N VAL A 8 -6.46 4.32 19.48
CA VAL A 8 -6.32 3.64 18.18
C VAL A 8 -6.26 2.13 18.41
N LEU A 9 -7.00 1.39 17.61
CA LEU A 9 -6.96 -0.07 17.57
C LEU A 9 -6.00 -0.52 16.44
N ILE A 10 -5.02 -1.35 16.77
CA ILE A 10 -4.17 -2.05 15.79
C ILE A 10 -4.65 -3.49 15.69
N VAL A 11 -5.12 -3.89 14.52
CA VAL A 11 -5.55 -5.26 14.24
C VAL A 11 -4.41 -6.03 13.59
N GLY A 12 -3.84 -6.97 14.33
CA GLY A 12 -2.63 -7.69 13.93
C GLY A 12 -1.35 -6.99 14.42
N LEU A 13 -0.42 -7.78 14.96
CA LEU A 13 0.87 -7.30 15.47
C LEU A 13 2.03 -8.06 14.80
N GLY A 14 1.93 -8.21 13.48
CA GLY A 14 3.02 -8.66 12.61
C GLY A 14 4.05 -7.53 12.40
N SER A 15 4.90 -7.67 11.39
CA SER A 15 5.94 -6.67 11.06
C SER A 15 5.35 -5.28 10.86
N ILE A 16 4.29 -5.15 10.05
CA ILE A 16 3.63 -3.88 9.74
C ILE A 16 2.87 -3.31 10.94
N GLY A 17 2.11 -4.14 11.66
CA GLY A 17 1.41 -3.69 12.86
C GLY A 17 2.36 -3.13 13.93
N ARG A 18 3.53 -3.76 14.14
CA ARG A 18 4.57 -3.23 15.05
C ARG A 18 5.14 -1.90 14.56
N ARG A 19 5.33 -1.76 13.25
CA ARG A 19 5.78 -0.50 12.65
C ARG A 19 4.79 0.62 12.92
N HIS A 20 3.49 0.40 12.67
CA HIS A 20 2.44 1.38 12.99
C HIS A 20 2.42 1.75 14.47
N VAL A 21 2.55 0.77 15.38
CA VAL A 21 2.67 1.05 16.83
C VAL A 21 3.85 1.99 17.10
N GLY A 22 5.05 1.67 16.61
CA GLY A 22 6.25 2.50 16.83
C GLY A 22 6.11 3.91 16.28
N ILE A 23 5.55 4.05 15.06
CA ILE A 23 5.32 5.37 14.45
C ILE A 23 4.32 6.18 15.28
N ILE A 24 3.16 5.60 15.65
CA ILE A 24 2.15 6.31 16.45
C ILE A 24 2.73 6.74 17.78
N GLN A 25 3.47 5.90 18.46
CA GLN A 25 4.13 6.26 19.72
C GLN A 25 5.13 7.42 19.57
N SER A 26 5.85 7.44 18.45
CA SER A 26 6.83 8.50 18.17
C SER A 26 6.17 9.84 17.89
N ILE A 27 5.14 9.88 17.02
CA ILE A 27 4.55 11.14 16.54
C ILE A 27 3.31 11.59 17.33
N PHE A 28 2.63 10.66 18.01
CA PHE A 28 1.43 10.90 18.81
C PHE A 28 1.50 10.21 20.20
N PRO A 29 2.47 10.57 21.06
CA PRO A 29 2.78 9.81 22.30
C PRO A 29 1.65 9.80 23.35
N LYS A 30 0.58 10.58 23.15
CA LYS A 30 -0.58 10.64 24.05
C LYS A 30 -1.72 9.71 23.62
N ILE A 31 -1.59 9.04 22.48
CA ILE A 31 -2.64 8.13 21.98
C ILE A 31 -2.52 6.79 22.68
N ASN A 32 -3.63 6.30 23.21
CA ASN A 32 -3.74 4.95 23.73
C ASN A 32 -3.77 3.94 22.57
N ILE A 33 -2.87 2.98 22.58
CA ILE A 33 -2.81 1.94 21.55
C ILE A 33 -3.35 0.63 22.12
N ILE A 34 -4.44 0.15 21.51
CA ILE A 34 -5.02 -1.16 21.78
C ILE A 34 -4.60 -2.09 20.65
N VAL A 35 -4.27 -3.32 20.98
CA VAL A 35 -3.93 -4.34 19.97
C VAL A 35 -4.91 -5.50 20.04
N LEU A 36 -5.51 -5.81 18.88
CA LEU A 36 -6.29 -7.03 18.66
C LEU A 36 -5.44 -8.06 17.91
N ARG A 37 -5.32 -9.26 18.47
CA ARG A 37 -4.57 -10.36 17.84
C ARG A 37 -5.12 -11.72 18.25
N HIS A 38 -4.75 -12.77 17.49
CA HIS A 38 -5.25 -14.14 17.73
C HIS A 38 -4.60 -14.87 18.94
N LYS A 39 -3.48 -14.39 19.46
CA LYS A 39 -2.78 -14.98 20.65
C LYS A 39 -2.66 -13.95 21.76
N LYS A 40 -2.87 -14.38 23.00
CA LYS A 40 -2.68 -13.52 24.17
C LYS A 40 -1.20 -13.15 24.34
N TYR A 41 -0.96 -11.95 24.81
CA TYR A 41 0.32 -11.51 25.38
C TYR A 41 0.29 -11.60 26.89
N ASN A 42 1.45 -11.82 27.51
CA ASN A 42 1.58 -11.62 28.95
C ASN A 42 1.65 -10.10 29.26
N SER A 43 1.46 -9.75 30.53
CA SER A 43 1.46 -8.35 30.96
C SER A 43 2.81 -7.64 30.73
N ASN A 44 3.92 -8.38 30.77
CA ASN A 44 5.26 -7.82 30.57
C ASN A 44 5.47 -7.42 29.10
N ASP A 45 5.00 -8.23 28.15
CA ASP A 45 5.08 -7.92 26.71
C ASP A 45 4.25 -6.67 26.37
N ILE A 46 3.07 -6.51 26.97
CA ILE A 46 2.21 -5.34 26.79
C ILE A 46 2.94 -4.08 27.25
N LYS A 47 3.56 -4.12 28.45
CA LYS A 47 4.34 -3.00 28.99
C LYS A 47 5.58 -2.70 28.15
N ALA A 48 6.33 -3.73 27.78
CA ALA A 48 7.54 -3.58 26.96
C ALA A 48 7.28 -2.92 25.60
N LEU A 49 6.08 -3.14 25.04
CA LEU A 49 5.64 -2.53 23.77
C LEU A 49 4.94 -1.17 23.98
N GLY A 50 4.81 -0.68 25.22
CA GLY A 50 4.12 0.58 25.52
C GLY A 50 2.63 0.58 25.12
N LEU A 51 1.98 -0.58 25.14
CA LEU A 51 0.58 -0.72 24.73
C LEU A 51 -0.36 -0.42 25.92
N TYR A 52 -1.47 0.24 25.62
CA TYR A 52 -2.52 0.46 26.61
C TYR A 52 -3.23 -0.86 26.96
N LYS A 53 -3.56 -1.67 25.92
CA LYS A 53 -4.23 -2.96 26.10
C LYS A 53 -3.90 -3.91 24.94
N CYS A 54 -4.00 -5.21 25.21
CA CYS A 54 -3.98 -6.25 24.18
C CYS A 54 -5.13 -7.22 24.45
N THR A 55 -5.93 -7.52 23.43
CA THR A 55 -7.07 -8.43 23.48
C THR A 55 -7.07 -9.42 22.33
N THR A 56 -7.83 -10.51 22.49
CA THR A 56 -8.14 -11.48 21.43
C THR A 56 -9.60 -11.39 20.97
N SER A 57 -10.42 -10.54 21.60
CA SER A 57 -11.83 -10.31 21.29
C SER A 57 -12.02 -8.97 20.60
N VAL A 58 -12.73 -8.99 19.46
CA VAL A 58 -13.13 -7.76 18.76
C VAL A 58 -14.07 -6.94 19.60
N ASP A 59 -15.02 -7.59 20.27
CA ASP A 59 -16.03 -6.90 21.08
C ASP A 59 -15.36 -6.21 22.28
N GLU A 60 -14.42 -6.87 22.96
CA GLU A 60 -13.61 -6.24 24.02
C GLU A 60 -12.81 -5.06 23.48
N ALA A 61 -12.24 -5.15 22.26
CA ALA A 61 -11.51 -4.04 21.66
C ALA A 61 -12.42 -2.83 21.38
N ILE A 62 -13.65 -3.06 20.99
CA ILE A 62 -14.66 -2.02 20.72
C ILE A 62 -15.10 -1.31 22.01
N GLU A 63 -15.19 -2.01 23.15
CA GLU A 63 -15.57 -1.44 24.45
C GLU A 63 -14.60 -0.31 24.91
N PHE A 64 -13.37 -0.31 24.42
CA PHE A 64 -12.40 0.78 24.68
C PHE A 64 -12.68 2.03 23.81
N ASN A 65 -13.72 2.05 23.00
CA ASN A 65 -14.14 3.17 22.15
C ASN A 65 -13.02 3.77 21.29
N PRO A 66 -12.28 2.96 20.48
CA PRO A 66 -11.27 3.50 19.58
C PRO A 66 -11.93 4.37 18.49
N GLN A 67 -11.36 5.54 18.23
CA GLN A 67 -11.86 6.44 17.18
C GLN A 67 -11.34 6.03 15.79
N ALA A 68 -10.25 5.27 15.75
CA ALA A 68 -9.65 4.78 14.51
C ALA A 68 -9.08 3.38 14.72
N ALA A 69 -9.05 2.60 13.65
CA ALA A 69 -8.39 1.31 13.61
C ALA A 69 -7.45 1.20 12.40
N ILE A 70 -6.28 0.58 12.60
CA ILE A 70 -5.35 0.21 11.54
C ILE A 70 -5.39 -1.31 11.40
N ILE A 71 -5.84 -1.79 10.26
CA ILE A 71 -6.00 -3.22 9.98
C ILE A 71 -4.76 -3.72 9.24
N SER A 72 -3.93 -4.52 9.92
CA SER A 72 -2.63 -5.01 9.45
C SER A 72 -2.44 -6.53 9.70
N ASN A 73 -3.54 -7.25 9.84
CA ASN A 73 -3.59 -8.72 9.83
C ASN A 73 -3.50 -9.23 8.37
N PRO A 74 -3.50 -10.53 8.09
CA PRO A 74 -3.46 -11.03 6.71
C PRO A 74 -4.62 -10.53 5.85
N PRO A 75 -4.39 -10.22 4.55
CA PRO A 75 -5.40 -9.66 3.64
C PRO A 75 -6.70 -10.45 3.55
N SER A 76 -6.64 -11.78 3.67
CA SER A 76 -7.82 -12.65 3.70
C SER A 76 -8.75 -12.43 4.91
N LYS A 77 -8.34 -11.61 5.88
CA LYS A 77 -9.09 -11.31 7.11
C LYS A 77 -9.50 -9.84 7.23
N HIS A 78 -9.14 -9.00 6.25
CA HIS A 78 -9.38 -7.55 6.32
C HIS A 78 -10.88 -7.23 6.33
N ILE A 79 -11.64 -7.74 5.38
CA ILE A 79 -13.04 -7.33 5.14
C ILE A 79 -13.96 -7.69 6.30
N GLU A 80 -13.82 -8.90 6.84
CA GLU A 80 -14.69 -9.33 7.96
C GLU A 80 -14.55 -8.41 9.17
N ILE A 81 -13.30 -8.13 9.58
CA ILE A 81 -13.03 -7.28 10.74
C ILE A 81 -13.39 -5.81 10.45
N ALA A 82 -13.08 -5.33 9.24
CA ALA A 82 -13.36 -3.97 8.82
C ALA A 82 -14.86 -3.65 8.88
N LYS A 83 -15.74 -4.54 8.39
CA LYS A 83 -17.20 -4.38 8.46
C LYS A 83 -17.70 -4.29 9.90
N LYS A 84 -17.18 -5.14 10.81
CA LYS A 84 -17.55 -5.09 12.25
C LYS A 84 -17.19 -3.73 12.86
N LEU A 85 -16.00 -3.21 12.58
CA LEU A 85 -15.53 -1.94 13.12
C LEU A 85 -16.25 -0.75 12.48
N ALA A 86 -16.47 -0.76 11.16
CA ALA A 86 -17.20 0.29 10.44
C ALA A 86 -18.65 0.43 10.94
N ASN A 87 -19.34 -0.69 11.23
CA ASN A 87 -20.68 -0.69 11.81
C ASN A 87 -20.74 -0.08 13.23
N LYS A 88 -19.59 0.10 13.88
CA LYS A 88 -19.45 0.78 15.17
C LYS A 88 -18.97 2.23 15.04
N GLY A 89 -18.88 2.75 13.81
CA GLY A 89 -18.45 4.12 13.55
C GLY A 89 -16.95 4.33 13.73
N ILE A 90 -16.14 3.27 13.71
CA ILE A 90 -14.68 3.34 13.87
C ILE A 90 -14.04 3.59 12.51
N ASN A 91 -13.24 4.66 12.38
CA ASN A 91 -12.53 5.00 11.15
C ASN A 91 -11.44 4.00 10.84
N LEU A 92 -11.21 3.70 9.57
CA LEU A 92 -10.38 2.58 9.13
C LEU A 92 -9.22 3.02 8.22
N LEU A 93 -8.01 2.62 8.57
CA LEU A 93 -6.88 2.46 7.65
C LEU A 93 -6.66 0.95 7.46
N ILE A 94 -6.84 0.46 6.24
CA ILE A 94 -6.63 -0.95 5.91
C ILE A 94 -5.33 -1.07 5.11
N GLU A 95 -4.40 -1.89 5.60
CA GLU A 95 -3.16 -2.19 4.87
C GLU A 95 -3.44 -2.78 3.48
N LYS A 96 -2.50 -2.54 2.58
CA LYS A 96 -2.58 -3.08 1.23
C LYS A 96 -2.28 -4.61 1.19
N PRO A 97 -2.92 -5.32 0.26
CA PRO A 97 -4.10 -4.89 -0.48
C PRO A 97 -5.32 -4.76 0.45
N ILE A 98 -6.33 -4.00 0.05
CA ILE A 98 -7.54 -3.83 0.87
C ILE A 98 -8.21 -5.17 1.20
N SER A 99 -8.06 -6.15 0.33
CA SER A 99 -8.49 -7.54 0.47
C SER A 99 -7.70 -8.43 -0.49
N ASN A 100 -7.72 -9.74 -0.27
CA ASN A 100 -7.21 -10.72 -1.22
C ASN A 100 -8.17 -11.03 -2.39
N SER A 101 -9.37 -10.47 -2.38
CA SER A 101 -10.36 -10.53 -3.46
C SER A 101 -11.23 -9.26 -3.46
N SER A 102 -11.93 -9.00 -4.56
CA SER A 102 -12.88 -7.88 -4.65
C SER A 102 -14.18 -8.14 -3.88
N GLU A 103 -14.43 -9.37 -3.46
CA GLU A 103 -15.63 -9.77 -2.74
C GLU A 103 -15.78 -9.02 -1.41
N GLY A 104 -16.95 -8.41 -1.21
CA GLY A 104 -17.29 -7.69 0.02
C GLY A 104 -16.61 -6.33 0.19
N VAL A 105 -15.71 -5.91 -0.74
CA VAL A 105 -15.05 -4.59 -0.65
C VAL A 105 -16.05 -3.47 -0.93
N GLN A 106 -16.90 -3.61 -1.97
CA GLN A 106 -17.93 -2.60 -2.25
C GLN A 106 -18.91 -2.47 -1.08
N GLU A 107 -19.34 -3.58 -0.49
CA GLU A 107 -20.22 -3.56 0.68
C GLU A 107 -19.55 -2.84 1.88
N LEU A 108 -18.24 -3.06 2.10
CA LEU A 108 -17.51 -2.32 3.13
C LEU A 108 -17.49 -0.81 2.85
N ILE A 109 -17.27 -0.41 1.60
CA ILE A 109 -17.30 1.00 1.17
C ILE A 109 -18.67 1.61 1.47
N ASP A 110 -19.75 0.89 1.12
CA ASP A 110 -21.12 1.33 1.35
C ASP A 110 -21.45 1.46 2.85
N ILE A 111 -21.01 0.49 3.68
CA ILE A 111 -21.13 0.57 5.14
C ILE A 111 -20.39 1.79 5.70
N CYS A 112 -19.17 2.04 5.24
CA CYS A 112 -18.39 3.20 5.68
C CYS A 112 -19.09 4.51 5.29
N TYR A 113 -19.64 4.59 4.09
CA TYR A 113 -20.39 5.77 3.64
C TYR A 113 -21.63 6.01 4.50
N GLN A 114 -22.43 4.97 4.76
CA GLN A 114 -23.66 5.06 5.56
C GLN A 114 -23.36 5.49 7.02
N ASN A 115 -22.28 4.96 7.59
CA ASN A 115 -21.88 5.26 8.97
C ASN A 115 -20.96 6.50 9.11
N LYS A 116 -20.68 7.22 8.00
CA LYS A 116 -19.76 8.37 7.96
C LYS A 116 -18.35 8.03 8.48
N VAL A 117 -17.89 6.82 8.19
CA VAL A 117 -16.57 6.31 8.56
C VAL A 117 -15.58 6.65 7.46
N ILE A 118 -14.44 7.21 7.82
CA ILE A 118 -13.31 7.38 6.91
C ILE A 118 -12.70 6.01 6.64
N LEU A 119 -12.62 5.62 5.36
CA LEU A 119 -11.95 4.41 4.90
C LEU A 119 -10.77 4.78 4.00
N MET A 120 -9.56 4.54 4.49
CA MET A 120 -8.31 4.73 3.77
C MET A 120 -7.61 3.39 3.51
N THR A 121 -7.00 3.24 2.33
CA THR A 121 -6.20 2.06 1.97
C THR A 121 -4.71 2.39 2.07
N GLY A 122 -3.91 1.46 2.59
CA GLY A 122 -2.49 1.62 2.91
C GLY A 122 -1.55 1.57 1.71
N TYR A 123 -1.80 2.33 0.65
CA TYR A 123 -0.88 2.48 -0.48
C TYR A 123 0.14 3.59 -0.22
N ASN A 124 1.00 3.39 0.78
CA ASN A 124 1.98 4.36 1.26
C ASN A 124 2.97 4.87 0.21
N MET A 125 3.15 4.15 -0.92
CA MET A 125 3.98 4.62 -2.03
C MET A 125 3.50 5.94 -2.63
N ARG A 126 2.21 6.30 -2.51
CA ARG A 126 1.71 7.61 -2.93
C ARG A 126 2.29 8.78 -2.11
N PHE A 127 2.97 8.50 -0.99
CA PHE A 127 3.72 9.48 -0.20
C PHE A 127 5.24 9.45 -0.48
N PHE A 128 5.70 8.62 -1.42
CA PHE A 128 7.13 8.52 -1.72
C PHE A 128 7.58 9.74 -2.55
N PRO A 129 8.55 10.56 -2.05
CA PRO A 129 8.84 11.86 -2.66
C PRO A 129 9.22 11.79 -4.13
N SER A 130 10.05 10.83 -4.54
CA SER A 130 10.44 10.69 -5.95
C SER A 130 9.29 10.21 -6.84
N LEU A 131 8.34 9.42 -6.31
CA LEU A 131 7.14 9.02 -7.07
C LEU A 131 6.16 10.19 -7.25
N ILE A 132 6.04 11.04 -6.23
CA ILE A 132 5.26 12.29 -6.31
C ILE A 132 5.86 13.20 -7.38
N GLU A 133 7.20 13.35 -7.40
CA GLU A 133 7.87 14.16 -8.42
C GLU A 133 7.71 13.55 -9.83
N PHE A 134 7.85 12.23 -9.97
CA PHE A 134 7.60 11.56 -11.26
C PHE A 134 6.19 11.85 -11.77
N LYS A 135 5.17 11.71 -10.92
CA LYS A 135 3.79 12.08 -11.26
C LYS A 135 3.68 13.54 -11.70
N LYS A 136 4.31 14.46 -10.97
CA LYS A 136 4.30 15.89 -11.30
C LYS A 136 4.90 16.14 -12.69
N GLN A 137 6.04 15.52 -13.03
CA GLN A 137 6.67 15.66 -14.34
C GLN A 137 5.77 15.12 -15.47
N ILE A 138 5.06 14.01 -15.23
CA ILE A 138 4.06 13.47 -16.17
C ILE A 138 2.92 14.48 -16.39
N HIS A 139 2.33 15.00 -15.30
CA HIS A 139 1.21 15.93 -15.38
C HIS A 139 1.59 17.30 -15.94
N CYS A 140 2.84 17.73 -15.75
CA CYS A 140 3.40 18.94 -16.40
C CYS A 140 3.75 18.71 -17.88
N LYS A 141 3.45 17.52 -18.45
CA LYS A 141 3.73 17.17 -19.83
C LYS A 141 5.22 17.31 -20.22
N LYS A 142 6.16 17.04 -19.27
CA LYS A 142 7.60 17.14 -19.52
C LYS A 142 8.04 16.38 -20.75
N ILE A 143 7.49 15.16 -20.97
CA ILE A 143 7.80 14.30 -22.13
C ILE A 143 6.83 14.45 -23.30
N GLY A 144 5.89 15.43 -23.27
CA GLY A 144 4.85 15.58 -24.29
C GLY A 144 3.80 14.48 -24.26
N LYS A 145 3.29 14.06 -25.43
CA LYS A 145 2.37 12.92 -25.54
C LYS A 145 3.08 11.64 -25.14
N ILE A 146 2.44 10.85 -24.26
CA ILE A 146 2.99 9.57 -23.79
C ILE A 146 2.63 8.49 -24.82
N TYR A 147 3.61 7.69 -25.21
CA TYR A 147 3.45 6.60 -26.17
C TYR A 147 3.37 5.22 -25.51
N SER A 148 4.12 5.00 -24.44
CA SER A 148 4.20 3.70 -23.76
C SER A 148 4.70 3.85 -22.33
N ILE A 149 4.29 2.93 -21.46
CA ILE A 149 4.76 2.82 -20.08
C ILE A 149 5.35 1.43 -19.88
N ARG A 150 6.47 1.35 -19.16
CA ARG A 150 7.08 0.09 -18.74
C ARG A 150 7.39 0.17 -17.26
N SER A 151 6.87 -0.77 -16.50
CA SER A 151 7.09 -0.85 -15.06
C SER A 151 7.59 -2.23 -14.67
N GLU A 152 8.49 -2.28 -13.72
CA GLU A 152 8.99 -3.52 -13.16
C GLU A 152 9.25 -3.41 -11.66
N ILE A 153 8.92 -4.47 -10.95
CA ILE A 153 9.29 -4.71 -9.56
C ILE A 153 9.68 -6.18 -9.41
N GLY A 154 10.87 -6.42 -8.92
CA GLY A 154 11.32 -7.76 -8.59
C GLY A 154 12.21 -7.73 -7.35
N GLN A 155 12.01 -8.68 -6.46
CA GLN A 155 12.82 -8.84 -5.26
C GLN A 155 12.76 -10.28 -4.77
N TYR A 156 13.90 -10.91 -4.56
CA TYR A 156 14.00 -12.31 -4.12
C TYR A 156 13.36 -12.49 -2.74
N LEU A 157 12.27 -13.23 -2.68
CA LEU A 157 11.43 -13.34 -1.48
C LEU A 157 12.18 -13.78 -0.21
N PRO A 158 13.10 -14.75 -0.23
CA PRO A 158 13.88 -15.13 0.95
C PRO A 158 14.70 -13.98 1.55
N ASN A 159 15.10 -12.99 0.74
CA ASN A 159 15.89 -11.85 1.18
C ASN A 159 15.07 -10.71 1.78
N TRP A 160 13.71 -10.77 1.74
CA TRP A 160 12.86 -9.71 2.31
C TRP A 160 12.99 -9.61 3.82
N ARG A 161 13.12 -10.76 4.48
CA ARG A 161 13.23 -10.87 5.94
C ARG A 161 14.16 -12.05 6.28
N PRO A 162 15.49 -11.85 6.19
CA PRO A 162 16.47 -12.93 6.37
C PRO A 162 16.36 -13.63 7.72
N GLU A 163 15.88 -12.91 8.75
CA GLU A 163 15.70 -13.42 10.12
C GLU A 163 14.47 -14.33 10.31
N SER A 164 13.68 -14.54 9.26
CA SER A 164 12.44 -15.34 9.33
C SER A 164 12.32 -16.29 8.15
N ASP A 165 11.72 -17.45 8.39
CA ASP A 165 11.36 -18.37 7.31
C ASP A 165 10.25 -17.77 6.45
N TYR A 166 10.58 -17.41 5.20
CA TYR A 166 9.62 -16.82 4.26
C TYR A 166 8.41 -17.71 3.98
N ARG A 167 8.57 -19.05 4.06
CA ARG A 167 7.52 -20.04 3.82
C ARG A 167 6.35 -19.92 4.80
N CYS A 168 6.66 -19.45 6.03
CA CYS A 168 5.68 -19.19 7.07
C CYS A 168 5.01 -17.82 6.96
N GLY A 169 5.50 -16.95 6.06
CA GLY A 169 5.00 -15.59 5.84
C GLY A 169 3.70 -15.55 5.05
N VAL A 170 3.01 -14.41 5.14
CA VAL A 170 1.80 -14.14 4.33
C VAL A 170 2.10 -14.26 2.85
N SER A 171 3.21 -13.69 2.39
CA SER A 171 3.60 -13.61 0.98
C SER A 171 3.68 -14.98 0.29
N ALA A 172 4.00 -16.04 1.04
CA ALA A 172 4.17 -17.40 0.53
C ALA A 172 2.88 -18.25 0.55
N GLN A 173 1.77 -17.74 1.13
CA GLN A 173 0.60 -18.58 1.44
C GLN A 173 -0.69 -18.01 0.85
N GLN A 174 -1.32 -18.76 -0.07
CA GLN A 174 -2.59 -18.41 -0.70
C GLN A 174 -3.71 -18.17 0.31
N LYS A 175 -3.83 -19.04 1.32
CA LYS A 175 -4.86 -18.93 2.37
C LYS A 175 -4.81 -17.66 3.19
N LEU A 176 -3.67 -16.97 3.20
CA LEU A 176 -3.45 -15.70 3.90
C LEU A 176 -3.60 -14.49 2.97
N GLY A 177 -3.73 -14.70 1.67
CA GLY A 177 -3.79 -13.65 0.66
C GLY A 177 -2.39 -13.22 0.21
N GLY A 178 -1.46 -14.18 0.09
CA GLY A 178 -0.12 -13.99 -0.49
C GLY A 178 -0.13 -14.00 -2.01
N GLY A 179 1.07 -13.98 -2.58
CA GLY A 179 1.33 -13.95 -4.02
C GLY A 179 1.99 -12.65 -4.48
N ALA A 180 2.76 -12.74 -5.56
CA ALA A 180 3.52 -11.61 -6.08
C ALA A 180 2.62 -10.43 -6.46
N LEU A 181 1.47 -10.69 -7.07
CA LEU A 181 0.50 -9.64 -7.45
C LEU A 181 -0.02 -8.86 -6.24
N LEU A 182 -0.50 -9.56 -5.20
CA LEU A 182 -1.10 -8.93 -4.03
C LEU A 182 -0.04 -8.22 -3.18
N GLU A 183 1.12 -8.85 -2.98
CA GLU A 183 2.20 -8.26 -2.18
C GLU A 183 2.81 -7.04 -2.85
N LEU A 184 2.93 -7.04 -4.16
CA LEU A 184 3.54 -5.97 -4.95
C LEU A 184 2.51 -5.10 -5.69
N SER A 185 1.26 -5.08 -5.19
CA SER A 185 0.14 -4.32 -5.79
C SER A 185 0.31 -2.79 -5.82
N HIS A 186 1.33 -2.26 -5.14
CA HIS A 186 1.69 -0.85 -5.23
C HIS A 186 1.90 -0.38 -6.67
N GLU A 187 2.40 -1.24 -7.55
CA GLU A 187 2.66 -0.94 -8.95
C GLU A 187 1.35 -0.67 -9.70
N ILE A 188 0.34 -1.48 -9.45
CA ILE A 188 -0.99 -1.30 -10.05
C ILE A 188 -1.62 0.00 -9.53
N ASP A 189 -1.51 0.25 -8.23
CA ASP A 189 -2.04 1.44 -7.59
C ASP A 189 -1.41 2.71 -8.16
N TYR A 190 -0.07 2.84 -8.16
CA TYR A 190 0.54 4.08 -8.62
C TYR A 190 0.41 4.28 -10.13
N LEU A 191 0.41 3.23 -10.92
CA LEU A 191 0.16 3.34 -12.36
C LEU A 191 -1.24 3.91 -12.63
N SER A 192 -2.26 3.40 -11.94
CA SER A 192 -3.62 3.95 -12.00
C SER A 192 -3.70 5.40 -11.51
N TRP A 193 -3.00 5.72 -10.43
CA TRP A 193 -2.97 7.07 -9.85
C TRP A 193 -2.28 8.11 -10.72
N ILE A 194 -1.24 7.72 -11.48
CA ILE A 194 -0.44 8.63 -12.32
C ILE A 194 -1.05 8.78 -13.71
N PHE A 195 -1.44 7.66 -14.33
CA PHE A 195 -1.82 7.62 -15.75
C PHE A 195 -3.33 7.50 -15.99
N GLY A 196 -4.12 7.37 -14.91
CA GLY A 196 -5.58 7.30 -14.98
C GLY A 196 -6.15 5.89 -14.83
N GLY A 197 -7.48 5.79 -14.88
CA GLY A 197 -8.17 4.52 -14.62
C GLY A 197 -7.85 3.45 -15.66
N ILE A 198 -7.58 2.24 -15.18
CA ILE A 198 -7.39 1.04 -16.01
C ILE A 198 -8.74 0.61 -16.58
N SER A 199 -8.81 0.33 -17.88
CA SER A 199 -10.03 -0.09 -18.59
C SER A 199 -10.03 -1.58 -18.94
N TRP A 200 -8.85 -2.17 -19.14
CA TRP A 200 -8.69 -3.60 -19.41
C TRP A 200 -7.33 -4.09 -18.93
N VAL A 201 -7.23 -5.40 -18.72
CA VAL A 201 -6.00 -6.10 -18.33
C VAL A 201 -5.86 -7.39 -19.13
N LYS A 202 -4.61 -7.74 -19.49
CA LYS A 202 -4.18 -9.06 -19.95
C LYS A 202 -2.96 -9.48 -19.14
N SER A 203 -2.90 -10.74 -18.69
CA SER A 203 -1.81 -11.19 -17.85
C SER A 203 -1.45 -12.65 -18.06
N HIS A 204 -0.20 -12.97 -17.77
CA HIS A 204 0.26 -14.32 -17.48
C HIS A 204 0.76 -14.33 -16.04
N VAL A 205 0.16 -15.17 -15.21
CA VAL A 205 0.42 -15.28 -13.78
C VAL A 205 0.75 -16.73 -13.48
N SER A 206 1.90 -17.00 -12.89
CA SER A 206 2.36 -18.37 -12.70
C SER A 206 3.42 -18.48 -11.60
N LYS A 207 3.62 -19.68 -11.13
CA LYS A 207 4.79 -20.07 -10.35
C LYS A 207 5.89 -20.51 -11.32
N GLN A 208 7.00 -19.79 -11.36
CA GLN A 208 8.10 -20.00 -12.31
C GLN A 208 9.36 -20.60 -11.63
N SER A 209 9.52 -20.43 -10.34
CA SER A 209 10.74 -20.79 -9.63
C SER A 209 10.55 -22.00 -8.69
N ASP A 210 11.67 -22.43 -8.08
CA ASP A 210 11.68 -23.47 -7.05
C ASP A 210 11.40 -22.93 -5.63
N LEU A 211 10.93 -21.67 -5.49
CA LEU A 211 10.49 -21.16 -4.20
C LEU A 211 9.39 -22.02 -3.59
N GLU A 212 9.51 -22.37 -2.32
CA GLU A 212 8.52 -23.15 -1.60
C GLU A 212 7.32 -22.28 -1.19
N VAL A 213 6.49 -21.93 -2.19
CA VAL A 213 5.29 -21.10 -2.05
C VAL A 213 4.10 -21.82 -2.72
N ASP A 214 2.89 -21.61 -2.23
CA ASP A 214 1.63 -22.12 -2.81
C ASP A 214 0.87 -21.04 -3.61
N VAL A 215 1.57 -19.99 -4.00
CA VAL A 215 1.09 -18.82 -4.73
C VAL A 215 1.90 -18.60 -6.00
N GLU A 216 1.49 -17.67 -6.85
CA GLU A 216 2.32 -17.19 -7.96
C GLU A 216 3.53 -16.41 -7.44
N ASP A 217 4.67 -16.61 -8.09
CA ASP A 217 5.91 -15.88 -7.84
C ASP A 217 6.32 -14.94 -8.97
N SER A 218 5.56 -14.97 -10.07
CA SER A 218 5.77 -14.12 -11.24
C SER A 218 4.45 -13.75 -11.91
N ALA A 219 4.34 -12.49 -12.31
CA ALA A 219 3.23 -11.96 -13.11
C ALA A 219 3.74 -10.99 -14.18
N GLN A 220 3.31 -11.22 -15.41
CA GLN A 220 3.49 -10.33 -16.54
C GLN A 220 2.13 -9.78 -16.91
N VAL A 221 1.97 -8.47 -16.84
CA VAL A 221 0.68 -7.80 -16.97
C VAL A 221 0.75 -6.71 -18.02
N ILE A 222 -0.26 -6.63 -18.87
CA ILE A 222 -0.49 -5.50 -19.76
C ILE A 222 -1.74 -4.79 -19.30
N LEU A 223 -1.60 -3.52 -18.95
CA LEU A 223 -2.68 -2.64 -18.53
C LEU A 223 -3.04 -1.67 -19.65
N GLY A 224 -4.31 -1.60 -20.02
CA GLY A 224 -4.83 -0.55 -20.90
C GLY A 224 -5.56 0.51 -20.08
N PHE A 225 -5.18 1.77 -20.26
CA PHE A 225 -5.82 2.88 -19.58
C PHE A 225 -7.05 3.36 -20.35
N LYS A 226 -7.92 4.13 -19.70
CA LYS A 226 -9.04 4.76 -20.36
C LYS A 226 -8.54 5.62 -21.52
N GLU A 227 -9.25 5.56 -22.64
CA GLU A 227 -8.93 6.35 -23.83
C GLU A 227 -8.90 7.84 -23.51
N VAL A 228 -7.87 8.52 -23.96
CA VAL A 228 -7.72 9.97 -23.92
C VAL A 228 -7.34 10.45 -25.31
N GLU A 229 -8.10 11.41 -25.87
CA GLU A 229 -7.85 12.00 -27.19
C GLU A 229 -7.71 10.95 -28.32
N GLY A 230 -8.53 9.89 -28.31
CA GLY A 230 -8.55 8.86 -29.35
C GLY A 230 -7.41 7.85 -29.28
N ALA A 231 -6.62 7.84 -28.21
CA ALA A 231 -5.52 6.88 -28.02
C ALA A 231 -5.65 6.13 -26.69
N VAL A 232 -5.46 4.81 -26.74
CA VAL A 232 -5.38 3.95 -25.56
C VAL A 232 -3.92 3.83 -25.15
N LEU A 233 -3.56 4.44 -24.02
CA LEU A 233 -2.26 4.26 -23.43
C LEU A 233 -2.14 2.86 -22.81
N THR A 234 -1.00 2.21 -22.97
CA THR A 234 -0.73 0.90 -22.38
C THR A 234 0.52 0.90 -21.52
N ALA A 235 0.50 0.08 -20.45
CA ALA A 235 1.67 -0.23 -19.66
C ALA A 235 1.97 -1.73 -19.68
N SER A 236 3.24 -2.09 -19.84
CA SER A 236 3.73 -3.42 -19.47
C SER A 236 4.24 -3.37 -18.04
N LEU A 237 3.83 -4.34 -17.23
CA LEU A 237 4.19 -4.45 -15.82
C LEU A 237 4.70 -5.86 -15.54
N ASN A 238 5.93 -5.96 -15.02
CA ASN A 238 6.52 -7.20 -14.55
C ASN A 238 6.64 -7.16 -13.03
N ILE A 239 6.13 -8.20 -12.38
CA ILE A 239 6.10 -8.36 -10.93
C ILE A 239 6.65 -9.73 -10.59
N ASP A 240 7.63 -9.81 -9.68
CA ASP A 240 8.16 -11.12 -9.29
C ASP A 240 8.82 -11.16 -7.90
N PHE A 241 8.90 -12.40 -7.36
CA PHE A 241 9.61 -12.76 -6.14
C PHE A 241 10.98 -13.41 -6.40
N ILE A 242 11.41 -13.46 -7.66
CA ILE A 242 12.52 -14.31 -8.10
C ILE A 242 13.80 -13.52 -8.44
N ARG A 243 13.69 -12.21 -8.57
CA ARG A 243 14.79 -11.34 -8.97
C ARG A 243 15.79 -11.10 -7.84
N HIS A 244 17.06 -11.44 -8.05
CA HIS A 244 18.11 -11.31 -7.03
C HIS A 244 18.62 -9.88 -6.86
N ASP A 245 18.72 -9.10 -7.94
CA ASP A 245 19.04 -7.67 -7.93
C ASP A 245 17.75 -6.87 -7.76
N THR A 246 17.40 -6.52 -6.52
CA THR A 246 16.15 -5.79 -6.23
C THR A 246 15.98 -4.59 -7.16
N THR A 247 14.87 -4.58 -7.89
CA THR A 247 14.53 -3.52 -8.84
C THR A 247 13.14 -3.00 -8.59
N ARG A 248 12.96 -1.69 -8.74
CA ARG A 248 11.64 -1.03 -8.82
C ARG A 248 11.78 0.18 -9.72
N LYS A 249 11.25 0.10 -10.94
CA LYS A 249 11.40 1.14 -11.96
C LYS A 249 10.13 1.34 -12.76
N CYS A 250 9.92 2.58 -13.20
CA CYS A 250 8.86 2.92 -14.14
C CYS A 250 9.40 3.87 -15.20
N PHE A 251 9.28 3.48 -16.47
CA PHE A 251 9.62 4.30 -17.62
C PHE A 251 8.33 4.82 -18.26
N ALA A 252 8.26 6.13 -18.49
CA ALA A 252 7.25 6.73 -19.36
C ALA A 252 7.96 7.27 -20.61
N ILE A 253 7.61 6.71 -21.76
CA ILE A 253 8.22 7.03 -23.06
C ILE A 253 7.28 7.96 -23.80
N GLY A 254 7.77 9.14 -24.18
CA GLY A 254 6.95 10.17 -24.82
C GLY A 254 7.62 10.85 -26.00
N GLU A 255 6.92 11.82 -26.56
CA GLU A 255 7.28 12.56 -27.76
C GLU A 255 8.60 13.34 -27.62
N LYS A 256 8.86 13.92 -26.43
CA LYS A 256 10.02 14.77 -26.16
C LYS A 256 11.16 14.06 -25.43
N GLY A 257 10.96 12.79 -25.07
CA GLY A 257 11.97 12.01 -24.36
C GLY A 257 11.35 10.93 -23.48
N THR A 258 12.17 10.42 -22.55
CA THR A 258 11.80 9.35 -21.61
C THR A 258 12.01 9.82 -20.19
N LEU A 259 11.01 9.64 -19.33
CA LEU A 259 11.14 9.76 -17.88
C LEU A 259 11.35 8.38 -17.27
N LEU A 260 12.28 8.28 -16.33
CA LEU A 260 12.53 7.13 -15.49
C LEU A 260 12.28 7.51 -14.03
N TRP A 261 11.46 6.75 -13.34
CA TRP A 261 11.46 6.67 -11.91
C TRP A 261 12.21 5.40 -11.45
N ASP A 262 13.25 5.58 -10.64
CA ASP A 262 13.97 4.50 -9.95
C ASP A 262 13.61 4.54 -8.46
N GLY A 263 12.72 3.64 -8.05
CA GLY A 263 12.21 3.59 -6.67
C GLY A 263 13.24 3.08 -5.66
N ILE A 264 14.28 2.36 -6.09
CA ILE A 264 15.36 1.91 -5.22
C ILE A 264 16.33 3.06 -4.92
N LYS A 265 16.70 3.82 -5.95
CA LYS A 265 17.55 5.00 -5.80
C LYS A 265 16.81 6.23 -5.26
N GLY A 266 15.46 6.23 -5.31
CA GLY A 266 14.65 7.40 -4.97
C GLY A 266 14.83 8.55 -5.96
N GLN A 267 15.02 8.25 -7.25
CA GLN A 267 15.37 9.21 -8.29
C GLN A 267 14.31 9.31 -9.38
N VAL A 268 14.24 10.51 -9.99
CA VAL A 268 13.55 10.77 -11.26
C VAL A 268 14.57 11.28 -12.25
N GLU A 269 14.68 10.61 -13.38
CA GLU A 269 15.63 10.92 -14.43
C GLU A 269 14.90 11.21 -15.74
N PHE A 270 15.45 12.11 -16.56
CA PHE A 270 14.92 12.47 -17.87
C PHE A 270 15.97 12.29 -18.95
N PHE A 271 15.61 11.57 -20.01
CA PHE A 271 16.39 11.50 -21.23
C PHE A 271 15.67 12.29 -22.32
N GLU A 272 16.19 13.47 -22.61
CA GLU A 272 15.62 14.32 -23.68
C GLU A 272 15.88 13.72 -25.05
N LYS A 273 14.94 13.89 -25.99
CA LYS A 273 14.97 13.33 -27.34
C LYS A 273 16.29 13.56 -28.10
N SER A 274 16.96 14.69 -27.88
CA SER A 274 18.22 15.05 -28.53
C SER A 274 19.45 14.83 -27.67
N SER A 275 19.29 14.30 -26.44
CA SER A 275 20.36 14.07 -25.50
C SER A 275 21.10 12.75 -25.75
N THR A 276 22.32 12.66 -25.23
CA THR A 276 23.13 11.44 -25.17
C THR A 276 23.28 10.90 -23.75
N HIS A 277 22.68 11.57 -22.75
CA HIS A 277 22.78 11.20 -21.34
C HIS A 277 21.46 11.46 -20.61
N TRP A 278 21.32 10.80 -19.47
CA TRP A 278 20.23 11.01 -18.53
C TRP A 278 20.53 12.21 -17.64
N GLU A 279 19.54 13.06 -17.43
CA GLU A 279 19.54 14.14 -16.45
C GLU A 279 18.79 13.71 -15.21
N VAL A 280 19.38 13.85 -14.02
CA VAL A 280 18.69 13.61 -12.75
C VAL A 280 17.87 14.86 -12.41
N LEU A 281 16.54 14.77 -12.52
CA LEU A 281 15.64 15.85 -12.18
C LEU A 281 15.36 15.96 -10.68
N PHE A 282 15.41 14.82 -9.98
CA PHE A 282 15.09 14.73 -8.56
C PHE A 282 15.80 13.54 -7.93
N SER A 283 16.24 13.72 -6.69
CA SER A 283 16.76 12.62 -5.86
C SER A 283 16.37 12.83 -4.41
N SER A 284 15.90 11.80 -3.75
CA SER A 284 15.54 11.79 -2.34
C SER A 284 15.73 10.39 -1.76
N SER A 285 16.31 10.33 -0.57
CA SER A 285 16.48 9.09 0.20
C SER A 285 15.80 9.27 1.56
N PRO A 286 14.46 9.20 1.62
CA PRO A 286 13.74 9.34 2.87
C PRO A 286 14.03 8.17 3.81
N ASP A 287 13.85 8.42 5.11
CA ASP A 287 13.90 7.36 6.11
C ASP A 287 12.91 6.25 5.79
N ARG A 288 13.25 5.02 6.21
CA ARG A 288 12.46 3.81 5.93
C ARG A 288 10.99 3.95 6.34
N ASP A 289 10.69 4.71 7.38
CA ASP A 289 9.34 4.88 7.92
C ASP A 289 8.64 6.16 7.44
N PHE A 290 9.30 6.98 6.61
CA PHE A 290 8.77 8.25 6.12
C PHE A 290 7.39 8.12 5.48
N THR A 291 7.22 7.20 4.54
CA THR A 291 5.95 7.03 3.80
C THR A 291 4.82 6.55 4.70
N TYR A 292 5.11 5.68 5.66
CA TYR A 292 4.14 5.23 6.66
C TYR A 292 3.78 6.34 7.66
N THR A 293 4.76 7.17 8.01
CA THR A 293 4.54 8.34 8.87
C THR A 293 3.58 9.34 8.20
N GLU A 294 3.81 9.65 6.93
CA GLU A 294 2.94 10.57 6.19
C GLU A 294 1.54 9.95 5.94
N GLU A 295 1.46 8.65 5.72
CA GLU A 295 0.21 7.91 5.62
C GLU A 295 -0.63 8.01 6.90
N ILE A 296 -0.05 7.75 8.07
CA ILE A 296 -0.73 7.86 9.37
C ILE A 296 -1.17 9.29 9.62
N LYS A 297 -0.31 10.30 9.36
CA LYS A 297 -0.67 11.71 9.48
C LYS A 297 -1.84 12.07 8.57
N SER A 298 -1.82 11.62 7.32
CA SER A 298 -2.89 11.84 6.34
C SER A 298 -4.21 11.21 6.80
N PHE A 299 -4.16 9.97 7.28
CA PHE A 299 -5.32 9.28 7.82
C PHE A 299 -5.92 10.01 9.02
N PHE A 300 -5.11 10.35 10.02
CA PHE A 300 -5.58 11.05 11.21
C PHE A 300 -6.12 12.44 10.88
N SER A 301 -5.48 13.17 9.95
CA SER A 301 -5.98 14.44 9.46
C SER A 301 -7.35 14.28 8.79
N SER A 302 -7.56 13.23 8.01
CA SER A 302 -8.87 12.94 7.38
C SER A 302 -9.95 12.67 8.43
N VAL A 303 -9.62 11.93 9.48
CA VAL A 303 -10.53 11.66 10.61
C VAL A 303 -10.86 12.95 11.38
N ASP A 304 -9.84 13.72 11.76
CA ASP A 304 -10.00 14.96 12.54
C ASP A 304 -10.81 16.03 11.78
N THR A 305 -10.70 16.06 10.45
CA THR A 305 -11.39 17.06 9.60
C THR A 305 -12.65 16.52 8.94
N ASN A 306 -12.94 15.24 9.10
CA ASN A 306 -14.02 14.52 8.42
C ASN A 306 -14.01 14.74 6.89
N LYS A 307 -12.81 14.69 6.27
CA LYS A 307 -12.63 14.86 4.84
C LYS A 307 -12.26 13.55 4.18
N LYS A 308 -12.58 13.43 2.88
CA LYS A 308 -12.19 12.27 2.07
C LYS A 308 -10.69 12.02 2.22
N PRO A 309 -10.26 10.76 2.50
CA PRO A 309 -8.84 10.43 2.63
C PRO A 309 -8.11 10.53 1.28
N TYR A 310 -6.82 10.75 1.34
CA TYR A 310 -5.95 10.87 0.16
C TYR A 310 -5.95 9.60 -0.69
N ILE A 311 -6.10 8.44 -0.05
CA ILE A 311 -6.19 7.11 -0.68
C ILE A 311 -7.45 6.45 -0.16
N SER A 312 -8.51 6.48 -0.93
CA SER A 312 -9.82 6.01 -0.48
C SER A 312 -9.98 4.49 -0.59
N GLY A 313 -11.08 3.95 -0.03
CA GLY A 313 -11.46 2.56 -0.22
C GLY A 313 -11.71 2.21 -1.69
N GLU A 314 -12.27 3.16 -2.47
CA GLU A 314 -12.47 2.99 -3.91
C GLU A 314 -11.15 2.92 -4.68
N ASP A 315 -10.09 3.61 -4.23
CA ASP A 315 -8.74 3.46 -4.79
C ASP A 315 -8.22 2.04 -4.53
N GLY A 316 -8.44 1.52 -3.32
CA GLY A 316 -8.09 0.14 -2.96
C GLY A 316 -8.83 -0.92 -3.77
N LEU A 317 -10.10 -0.68 -4.06
CA LEU A 317 -10.91 -1.59 -4.91
C LEU A 317 -10.46 -1.59 -6.37
N LYS A 318 -9.94 -0.46 -6.87
CA LYS A 318 -9.48 -0.36 -8.27
C LYS A 318 -8.13 -1.02 -8.50
N ALA A 319 -7.30 -1.13 -7.50
CA ALA A 319 -6.01 -1.81 -7.55
C ALA A 319 -6.16 -3.33 -7.39
#